data_e1389ca3ed02fc4e63d59673aecd659b
#
_entry.id   e1389ca3ed02fc4e63d59673aecd659b
#
_cell.length_a   1.000
_cell.length_b   1.000
_cell.length_c   1.000
_cell.angle_alpha   90.00
_cell.angle_beta   90.00
_cell.angle_gamma   90.00
#
_symmetry.space_group_name_H-M   'P 1'
#
loop_
_entity.id
_entity.type
_entity.pdbx_description
1 polymer ?
#
loop_
_entity_poly.entity_id
_entity_poly.type
_entity_poly.pdbx_seq_one_letter_code
_entity_poly.pdbx_strand_id
1 'polypeptide(L)'
;MITARRVVQFGFLTLTVAGVFVFRGNAERWCPFGGVEALHTYVTEGNLTCSLAVSNFYILVGVLVMTLALRRAFCGYMCPIGTISEWLQRGVARLGVRPVRLPHKLDRTLSLLKYPLVAIVLFFTYKTAELVFRGFDPCYALISRHGEDITFWAYVVSGGIIAGSLIVVMPFCRWLCPLAAVLNPFSRFGFTRITRNEEACVDCGKCAVACPMAIPVHKVRQVTAARCLSCLSCVEACPAGETGVVSWGPPGWVGRRWPVGILIAVLLFCTATAVAASYLFPLPSFAKTRGWEPAATATAELRIHNLACRGNANLLMYYLERDDVFEIPGYIRLEAWPDPGAAKARITYDPLRCDEAAIKRAITEPYYDALGGLWRLSPFQIVGYDPLGITDGDATRDP
;
A
#
# COMPACT_ATOMS: atom_id res chain seq x y z
N MET A 1 -16.30 -21.54 -11.35
CA MET A 1 -15.23 -20.51 -11.35
C MET A 1 -15.68 -19.16 -10.75
N ILE A 2 -16.82 -18.58 -11.15
CA ILE A 2 -17.38 -17.36 -10.50
C ILE A 2 -17.62 -17.56 -9.02
N THR A 3 -18.09 -18.73 -8.59
CA THR A 3 -18.32 -19.06 -7.17
C THR A 3 -17.02 -18.99 -6.37
N ALA A 4 -15.93 -19.61 -6.85
CA ALA A 4 -14.63 -19.57 -6.19
C ALA A 4 -14.08 -18.14 -6.08
N ARG A 5 -14.21 -17.34 -7.15
CA ARG A 5 -13.82 -15.93 -7.12
C ARG A 5 -14.62 -15.12 -6.10
N ARG A 6 -15.95 -15.33 -6.02
CA ARG A 6 -16.81 -14.65 -5.04
C ARG A 6 -16.46 -15.03 -3.60
N VAL A 7 -16.13 -16.29 -3.36
CA VAL A 7 -15.67 -16.75 -2.04
C VAL A 7 -14.39 -16.04 -1.64
N VAL A 8 -13.41 -15.94 -2.56
CA VAL A 8 -12.16 -15.21 -2.31
C VAL A 8 -12.44 -13.73 -2.07
N GLN A 9 -13.24 -13.07 -2.91
CA GLN A 9 -13.61 -11.66 -2.75
C GLN A 9 -14.30 -11.41 -1.39
N PHE A 10 -15.26 -12.25 -1.03
CA PHE A 10 -15.97 -12.16 0.24
C PHE A 10 -15.02 -12.39 1.42
N GLY A 11 -14.18 -13.42 1.35
CA GLY A 11 -13.22 -13.75 2.39
C GLY A 11 -12.24 -12.60 2.65
N PHE A 12 -11.65 -12.02 1.60
CA PHE A 12 -10.73 -10.88 1.75
C PHE A 12 -11.43 -9.61 2.24
N LEU A 13 -12.63 -9.31 1.75
CA LEU A 13 -13.40 -8.16 2.23
C LEU A 13 -13.74 -8.32 3.72
N THR A 14 -14.22 -9.49 4.11
CA THR A 14 -14.53 -9.80 5.51
C THR A 14 -13.29 -9.74 6.39
N LEU A 15 -12.16 -10.29 5.92
CA LEU A 15 -10.88 -10.24 6.63
C LEU A 15 -10.41 -8.79 6.83
N THR A 16 -10.55 -7.95 5.82
CA THR A 16 -10.18 -6.53 5.90
C THR A 16 -11.07 -5.79 6.91
N VAL A 17 -12.38 -5.97 6.83
CA VAL A 17 -13.34 -5.36 7.74
C VAL A 17 -13.12 -5.86 9.18
N ALA A 18 -12.98 -7.18 9.38
CA ALA A 18 -12.70 -7.75 10.69
C ALA A 18 -11.34 -7.28 11.24
N GLY A 19 -10.32 -7.21 10.39
CA GLY A 19 -8.99 -6.68 10.75
C GLY A 19 -9.05 -5.28 11.35
N VAL A 20 -9.87 -4.41 10.76
CA VAL A 20 -10.04 -3.02 11.23
C VAL A 20 -10.98 -2.92 12.43
N PHE A 21 -12.17 -3.52 12.36
CA PHE A 21 -13.22 -3.28 13.36
C PHE A 21 -13.14 -4.21 14.58
N VAL A 22 -12.69 -5.45 14.40
CA VAL A 22 -12.56 -6.44 15.50
C VAL A 22 -11.16 -6.40 16.10
N PHE A 23 -10.13 -6.51 15.27
CA PHE A 23 -8.74 -6.56 15.73
C PHE A 23 -8.11 -5.17 15.92
N ARG A 24 -8.87 -4.09 15.73
CA ARG A 24 -8.42 -2.70 15.88
C ARG A 24 -7.14 -2.36 15.08
N GLY A 25 -6.91 -3.10 13.99
CA GLY A 25 -5.78 -2.87 13.10
C GLY A 25 -5.98 -1.64 12.22
N ASN A 26 -4.89 -1.10 11.73
CA ASN A 26 -4.93 -0.01 10.75
C ASN A 26 -4.99 -0.59 9.33
N ALA A 27 -6.05 -0.25 8.57
CA ALA A 27 -6.23 -0.70 7.19
C ALA A 27 -5.12 -0.22 6.25
N GLU A 28 -4.47 0.90 6.57
CA GLU A 28 -3.39 1.48 5.79
C GLU A 28 -2.15 0.59 5.68
N ARG A 29 -1.88 -0.24 6.68
CA ARG A 29 -0.78 -1.22 6.66
C ARG A 29 -0.83 -2.13 5.42
N TRP A 30 -1.99 -2.28 4.83
CA TRP A 30 -2.25 -3.20 3.72
C TRP A 30 -2.47 -2.49 2.39
N CYS A 31 -2.24 -1.17 2.32
CA CYS A 31 -2.40 -0.39 1.11
C CYS A 31 -1.18 -0.53 0.19
N PRO A 32 -1.29 -1.22 -0.97
CA PRO A 32 -0.15 -1.36 -1.87
C PRO A 32 0.24 -0.05 -2.55
N PHE A 33 -0.65 0.96 -2.60
CA PHE A 33 -0.30 2.26 -3.15
C PHE A 33 0.52 3.10 -2.16
N GLY A 34 0.28 2.99 -0.87
CA GLY A 34 1.19 3.54 0.14
C GLY A 34 2.62 3.00 0.00
N GLY A 35 2.77 1.76 -0.49
CA GLY A 35 4.08 1.21 -0.84
C GLY A 35 4.75 1.89 -2.04
N VAL A 36 3.97 2.41 -3.00
CA VAL A 36 4.51 3.22 -4.12
C VAL A 36 5.04 4.55 -3.61
N GLU A 37 4.30 5.22 -2.73
CA GLU A 37 4.74 6.45 -2.08
C GLU A 37 5.99 6.20 -1.21
N ALA A 38 6.00 5.10 -0.45
CA ALA A 38 7.15 4.68 0.36
C ALA A 38 8.41 4.40 -0.50
N LEU A 39 8.25 3.69 -1.61
CA LEU A 39 9.34 3.45 -2.55
C LEU A 39 9.86 4.75 -3.16
N HIS A 40 8.96 5.65 -3.51
CA HIS A 40 9.33 6.97 -4.06
C HIS A 40 10.16 7.78 -3.06
N THR A 41 9.72 7.88 -1.80
CA THR A 41 10.48 8.59 -0.75
C THR A 41 11.81 7.90 -0.45
N TYR A 42 11.86 6.57 -0.47
CA TYR A 42 13.11 5.84 -0.29
C TYR A 42 14.13 6.14 -1.41
N VAL A 43 13.68 6.19 -2.66
CA VAL A 43 14.56 6.49 -3.81
C VAL A 43 15.02 7.95 -3.82
N THR A 44 14.17 8.89 -3.42
CA THR A 44 14.48 10.34 -3.47
C THR A 44 15.25 10.84 -2.26
N GLU A 45 15.03 10.25 -1.07
CA GLU A 45 15.55 10.77 0.19
C GLU A 45 16.32 9.72 1.03
N GLY A 46 16.38 8.47 0.57
CA GLY A 46 17.05 7.38 1.28
C GLY A 46 16.33 6.87 2.53
N ASN A 47 15.13 7.39 2.83
CA ASN A 47 14.34 7.06 4.02
C ASN A 47 12.89 6.74 3.68
N LEU A 48 12.25 5.90 4.50
CA LEU A 48 10.82 5.67 4.45
C LEU A 48 10.07 6.76 5.26
N THR A 49 8.80 7.01 4.94
CA THR A 49 8.04 8.11 5.54
C THR A 49 7.62 7.81 6.99
N CYS A 50 7.21 6.57 7.27
CA CYS A 50 6.72 6.15 8.59
C CYS A 50 6.77 4.61 8.74
N SER A 51 6.42 4.09 9.92
CA SER A 51 6.36 2.64 10.19
C SER A 51 5.37 1.90 9.27
N LEU A 52 4.27 2.55 8.89
CA LEU A 52 3.29 2.02 7.94
C LEU A 52 3.87 1.86 6.53
N ALA A 53 4.78 2.76 6.13
CA ALA A 53 5.45 2.72 4.84
C ALA A 53 6.28 1.44 4.66
N VAL A 54 6.86 0.92 5.74
CA VAL A 54 7.60 -0.35 5.73
C VAL A 54 6.69 -1.52 5.34
N SER A 55 5.56 -1.67 6.02
CA SER A 55 4.58 -2.73 5.72
C SER A 55 4.04 -2.58 4.30
N ASN A 56 3.70 -1.36 3.90
CA ASN A 56 3.19 -1.05 2.57
C ASN A 56 4.20 -1.37 1.46
N PHE A 57 5.51 -1.17 1.71
CA PHE A 57 6.56 -1.54 0.77
C PHE A 57 6.56 -3.05 0.50
N TYR A 58 6.52 -3.90 1.53
CA TYR A 58 6.46 -5.36 1.35
C TYR A 58 5.18 -5.79 0.63
N ILE A 59 4.04 -5.18 0.96
CA ILE A 59 2.78 -5.45 0.27
C ILE A 59 2.86 -5.05 -1.21
N LEU A 60 3.47 -3.91 -1.53
CA LEU A 60 3.70 -3.50 -2.92
C LEU A 60 4.55 -4.54 -3.67
N VAL A 61 5.67 -4.97 -3.09
CA VAL A 61 6.53 -6.01 -3.71
C VAL A 61 5.74 -7.29 -3.96
N GLY A 62 4.97 -7.77 -2.98
CA GLY A 62 4.10 -8.93 -3.15
C GLY A 62 3.07 -8.76 -4.26
N VAL A 63 2.42 -7.58 -4.36
CA VAL A 63 1.46 -7.27 -5.42
C VAL A 63 2.13 -7.13 -6.79
N LEU A 64 3.36 -6.64 -6.87
CA LEU A 64 4.14 -6.59 -8.12
C LEU A 64 4.51 -7.99 -8.61
N VAL A 65 5.02 -8.85 -7.73
CA VAL A 65 5.32 -10.25 -8.04
C VAL A 65 4.06 -10.98 -8.50
N MET A 66 2.97 -10.82 -7.77
CA MET A 66 1.65 -11.35 -8.14
C MET A 66 1.20 -10.82 -9.51
N THR A 67 1.45 -9.55 -9.81
CA THR A 67 1.08 -8.93 -11.10
C THR A 67 1.92 -9.50 -12.25
N LEU A 68 3.19 -9.77 -12.04
CA LEU A 68 4.04 -10.46 -13.01
C LEU A 68 3.60 -11.91 -13.25
N ALA A 69 3.14 -12.61 -12.21
CA ALA A 69 2.64 -13.98 -12.35
C ALA A 69 1.24 -14.02 -12.97
N LEU A 70 0.29 -13.29 -12.39
CA LEU A 70 -1.15 -13.41 -12.64
C LEU A 70 -1.79 -12.14 -13.24
N ARG A 71 -0.97 -11.20 -13.70
CA ARG A 71 -1.45 -9.88 -14.16
C ARG A 71 -2.10 -9.12 -12.99
N ARG A 72 -3.12 -8.32 -13.22
CA ARG A 72 -3.78 -7.54 -12.17
C ARG A 72 -4.82 -8.34 -11.37
N ALA A 73 -4.51 -9.61 -11.04
CA ALA A 73 -5.43 -10.48 -10.30
C ALA A 73 -5.75 -9.92 -8.89
N PHE A 74 -4.80 -9.26 -8.22
CA PHE A 74 -5.05 -8.55 -6.97
C PHE A 74 -6.30 -7.66 -7.05
N CYS A 75 -6.41 -6.82 -8.09
CA CYS A 75 -7.56 -5.92 -8.27
C CYS A 75 -8.89 -6.65 -8.51
N GLY A 76 -8.83 -7.88 -9.02
CA GLY A 76 -10.01 -8.68 -9.34
C GLY A 76 -10.49 -9.61 -8.23
N TYR A 77 -9.66 -9.90 -7.23
CA TYR A 77 -9.93 -10.90 -6.21
C TYR A 77 -9.81 -10.36 -4.78
N MET A 78 -8.88 -9.45 -4.52
CA MET A 78 -8.52 -9.04 -3.15
C MET A 78 -8.86 -7.59 -2.85
N CYS A 79 -8.79 -6.68 -3.84
CA CYS A 79 -9.02 -5.26 -3.62
C CYS A 79 -10.47 -4.99 -3.16
N PRO A 80 -10.68 -4.40 -1.96
CA PRO A 80 -12.02 -4.10 -1.43
C PRO A 80 -12.82 -3.19 -2.36
N ILE A 81 -12.21 -2.12 -2.88
CA ILE A 81 -12.89 -1.16 -3.77
C ILE A 81 -13.31 -1.83 -5.09
N GLY A 82 -12.45 -2.69 -5.65
CA GLY A 82 -12.80 -3.48 -6.84
C GLY A 82 -13.97 -4.41 -6.57
N THR A 83 -14.00 -5.07 -5.42
CA THR A 83 -15.06 -5.98 -5.00
C THR A 83 -16.38 -5.25 -4.78
N ILE A 84 -16.38 -4.15 -4.01
CA ILE A 84 -17.56 -3.33 -3.73
C ILE A 84 -18.16 -2.79 -5.03
N SER A 85 -17.31 -2.19 -5.89
CA SER A 85 -17.76 -1.63 -7.18
C SER A 85 -18.41 -2.69 -8.08
N GLU A 86 -17.83 -3.89 -8.14
CA GLU A 86 -18.39 -4.97 -8.95
C GLU A 86 -19.70 -5.52 -8.37
N TRP A 87 -19.81 -5.63 -7.05
CA TRP A 87 -21.01 -6.14 -6.40
C TRP A 87 -22.18 -5.13 -6.47
N LEU A 88 -21.90 -3.85 -6.30
CA LEU A 88 -22.89 -2.78 -6.49
C LEU A 88 -23.50 -2.86 -7.91
N GLN A 89 -22.64 -2.88 -8.91
CA GLN A 89 -23.11 -2.96 -10.30
C GLN A 89 -23.92 -4.23 -10.58
N ARG A 90 -23.53 -5.37 -10.03
CA ARG A 90 -24.31 -6.62 -10.16
C ARG A 90 -25.66 -6.54 -9.45
N GLY A 91 -25.72 -5.87 -8.29
CA GLY A 91 -26.97 -5.61 -7.59
C GLY A 91 -27.93 -4.81 -8.46
N VAL A 92 -27.45 -3.71 -9.02
CA VAL A 92 -28.23 -2.85 -9.90
C VAL A 92 -28.65 -3.57 -11.19
N ALA A 93 -27.76 -4.41 -11.75
CA ALA A 93 -28.10 -5.20 -12.93
C ALA A 93 -29.23 -6.22 -12.67
N ARG A 94 -29.38 -6.74 -11.43
CA ARG A 94 -30.51 -7.60 -11.04
C ARG A 94 -31.85 -6.83 -10.96
N LEU A 95 -31.78 -5.53 -10.72
CA LEU A 95 -32.95 -4.63 -10.76
C LEU A 95 -33.30 -4.20 -12.20
N GLY A 96 -32.68 -4.81 -13.22
CA GLY A 96 -32.98 -4.55 -14.63
C GLY A 96 -32.17 -3.41 -15.26
N VAL A 97 -31.37 -2.69 -14.50
CA VAL A 97 -30.53 -1.61 -15.03
C VAL A 97 -29.26 -2.18 -15.66
N ARG A 98 -29.12 -2.01 -16.95
CA ARG A 98 -27.93 -2.48 -17.68
C ARG A 98 -26.78 -1.49 -17.55
N PRO A 99 -25.53 -1.94 -17.31
CA PRO A 99 -24.38 -1.05 -17.25
C PRO A 99 -24.18 -0.32 -18.59
N VAL A 100 -23.89 0.96 -18.48
CA VAL A 100 -23.55 1.78 -19.65
C VAL A 100 -22.19 1.36 -20.18
N ARG A 101 -22.13 1.12 -21.50
CA ARG A 101 -20.87 0.81 -22.19
C ARG A 101 -20.42 2.03 -22.95
N LEU A 102 -19.30 2.58 -22.52
CA LEU A 102 -18.70 3.71 -23.19
C LEU A 102 -18.08 3.28 -24.53
N PRO A 103 -18.11 4.15 -25.54
CA PRO A 103 -17.33 3.94 -26.76
C PRO A 103 -15.86 3.69 -26.45
N HIS A 104 -15.25 2.78 -27.19
CA HIS A 104 -13.86 2.35 -26.92
C HIS A 104 -12.86 3.52 -26.92
N LYS A 105 -13.05 4.53 -27.78
CA LYS A 105 -12.20 5.72 -27.84
C LYS A 105 -12.30 6.51 -26.52
N LEU A 106 -13.50 6.79 -26.04
CA LEU A 106 -13.74 7.55 -24.81
C LEU A 106 -13.19 6.78 -23.59
N ASP A 107 -13.46 5.48 -23.48
CA ASP A 107 -12.94 4.63 -22.39
C ASP A 107 -11.41 4.62 -22.37
N ARG A 108 -10.77 4.60 -23.53
CA ARG A 108 -9.30 4.65 -23.66
C ARG A 108 -8.76 6.00 -23.20
N THR A 109 -9.36 7.10 -23.61
CA THR A 109 -8.95 8.45 -23.21
C THR A 109 -9.11 8.63 -21.70
N LEU A 110 -10.26 8.28 -21.12
CA LEU A 110 -10.48 8.34 -19.68
C LEU A 110 -9.47 7.46 -18.90
N SER A 111 -9.07 6.32 -19.48
CA SER A 111 -8.08 5.45 -18.83
C SER A 111 -6.66 6.05 -18.74
N LEU A 112 -6.39 7.18 -19.40
CA LEU A 112 -5.13 7.89 -19.28
C LEU A 112 -5.10 8.82 -18.04
N LEU A 113 -6.26 9.21 -17.48
CA LEU A 113 -6.34 10.12 -16.33
C LEU A 113 -5.60 9.62 -15.08
N LYS A 114 -5.48 8.31 -14.90
CA LYS A 114 -4.73 7.72 -13.78
C LYS A 114 -3.23 8.06 -13.78
N TYR A 115 -2.61 8.34 -14.94
CA TYR A 115 -1.18 8.65 -15.01
C TYR A 115 -0.84 10.05 -14.48
N PRO A 116 -1.52 11.14 -14.93
CA PRO A 116 -1.32 12.44 -14.30
C PRO A 116 -1.72 12.42 -12.82
N LEU A 117 -2.73 11.64 -12.42
CA LEU A 117 -3.11 11.51 -11.01
C LEU A 117 -1.96 10.93 -10.18
N VAL A 118 -1.31 9.85 -10.65
CA VAL A 118 -0.11 9.30 -9.98
C VAL A 118 1.00 10.34 -9.89
N ALA A 119 1.28 11.05 -10.98
CA ALA A 119 2.33 12.06 -11.01
C ALA A 119 2.05 13.18 -9.99
N ILE A 120 0.81 13.64 -9.88
CA ILE A 120 0.38 14.66 -8.91
C ILE A 120 0.56 14.12 -7.48
N VAL A 121 0.09 12.92 -7.19
CA VAL A 121 0.22 12.32 -5.85
C VAL A 121 1.70 12.20 -5.47
N LEU A 122 2.54 11.64 -6.33
CA LEU A 122 3.97 11.49 -6.05
C LEU A 122 4.70 12.83 -5.88
N PHE A 123 4.31 13.84 -6.66
CA PHE A 123 4.84 15.19 -6.50
C PHE A 123 4.51 15.78 -5.13
N PHE A 124 3.27 15.66 -4.68
CA PHE A 124 2.89 16.14 -3.35
C PHE A 124 3.50 15.30 -2.24
N THR A 125 3.57 13.98 -2.36
CA THR A 125 4.29 13.11 -1.41
C THR A 125 5.76 13.54 -1.26
N TYR A 126 6.43 13.89 -2.36
CA TYR A 126 7.79 14.43 -2.31
C TYR A 126 7.86 15.76 -1.57
N LYS A 127 6.90 16.67 -1.78
CA LYS A 127 6.87 18.01 -1.15
C LYS A 127 6.54 17.98 0.33
N THR A 128 5.59 17.13 0.74
CA THR A 128 5.10 17.08 2.13
C THR A 128 5.82 16.04 2.99
N ALA A 129 6.54 15.10 2.35
CA ALA A 129 7.12 13.92 2.98
C ALA A 129 6.09 13.09 3.78
N GLU A 130 4.82 13.08 3.36
CA GLU A 130 3.70 12.34 3.94
C GLU A 130 3.02 11.46 2.88
N LEU A 131 2.25 10.47 3.34
CA LEU A 131 1.45 9.62 2.45
C LEU A 131 0.19 10.40 2.00
N VAL A 132 0.33 11.23 0.98
CA VAL A 132 -0.74 12.15 0.52
C VAL A 132 -1.98 11.41 0.05
N PHE A 133 -1.82 10.25 -0.60
CA PHE A 133 -2.96 9.47 -1.09
C PHE A 133 -3.88 9.00 0.04
N ARG A 134 -3.37 8.83 1.24
CA ARG A 134 -4.13 8.46 2.43
C ARG A 134 -5.36 9.34 2.63
N GLY A 135 -5.20 10.66 2.55
CA GLY A 135 -6.28 11.62 2.72
C GLY A 135 -7.39 11.55 1.66
N PHE A 136 -7.17 10.83 0.55
CA PHE A 136 -8.09 10.68 -0.58
C PHE A 136 -8.42 9.22 -0.88
N ASP A 137 -7.86 8.25 -0.15
CA ASP A 137 -8.03 6.82 -0.41
C ASP A 137 -9.48 6.38 -0.10
N PRO A 138 -10.24 5.94 -1.11
CA PRO A 138 -11.60 5.48 -0.90
C PRO A 138 -11.68 4.21 -0.04
N CYS A 139 -10.64 3.39 -0.03
CA CYS A 139 -10.59 2.20 0.82
C CYS A 139 -10.47 2.60 2.28
N TYR A 140 -9.58 3.55 2.58
CA TYR A 140 -9.39 4.09 3.92
C TYR A 140 -10.65 4.82 4.41
N ALA A 141 -11.27 5.65 3.57
CA ALA A 141 -12.51 6.34 3.92
C ALA A 141 -13.69 5.41 4.25
N LEU A 142 -13.78 4.25 3.57
CA LEU A 142 -14.88 3.30 3.77
C LEU A 142 -14.63 2.29 4.87
N ILE A 143 -13.37 1.94 5.16
CA ILE A 143 -13.00 0.82 6.03
C ILE A 143 -11.99 1.27 7.11
N SER A 144 -12.09 2.50 7.60
CA SER A 144 -11.25 3.00 8.70
C SER A 144 -12.07 3.30 9.95
N ARG A 145 -11.40 3.19 11.12
CA ARG A 145 -11.94 3.67 12.41
C ARG A 145 -11.40 5.04 12.79
N HIS A 146 -10.33 5.49 12.16
CA HIS A 146 -9.61 6.72 12.50
C HIS A 146 -10.15 7.86 11.63
N GLY A 147 -11.22 8.52 12.11
CA GLY A 147 -11.90 9.60 11.38
C GLY A 147 -11.09 10.90 11.26
N GLU A 148 -10.13 11.11 12.15
CA GLU A 148 -9.40 12.39 12.25
C GLU A 148 -8.50 12.68 11.05
N ASP A 149 -7.95 11.65 10.41
CA ASP A 149 -7.06 11.79 9.25
C ASP A 149 -7.78 11.73 7.90
N ILE A 150 -9.10 11.52 7.89
CA ILE A 150 -9.87 11.39 6.66
C ILE A 150 -10.37 12.77 6.23
N THR A 151 -9.93 13.22 5.06
CA THR A 151 -10.39 14.48 4.52
C THR A 151 -11.82 14.39 3.98
N PHE A 152 -12.55 15.52 3.96
CA PHE A 152 -13.85 15.61 3.31
C PHE A 152 -13.82 15.09 1.86
N TRP A 153 -12.74 15.32 1.14
CA TRP A 153 -12.55 14.89 -0.24
C TRP A 153 -12.51 13.37 -0.40
N ALA A 154 -12.04 12.61 0.61
CA ALA A 154 -12.07 11.15 0.55
C ALA A 154 -13.53 10.62 0.50
N TYR A 155 -14.44 11.26 1.24
CA TYR A 155 -15.87 10.93 1.17
C TYR A 155 -16.49 11.31 -0.17
N VAL A 156 -16.13 12.46 -0.73
CA VAL A 156 -16.56 12.89 -2.08
C VAL A 156 -16.09 11.90 -3.14
N VAL A 157 -14.80 11.51 -3.10
CA VAL A 157 -14.25 10.50 -4.02
C VAL A 157 -14.96 9.17 -3.85
N SER A 158 -15.17 8.71 -2.61
CA SER A 158 -15.86 7.44 -2.32
C SER A 158 -17.30 7.46 -2.81
N GLY A 159 -18.02 8.55 -2.57
CA GLY A 159 -19.39 8.76 -3.09
C GLY A 159 -19.42 8.76 -4.61
N GLY A 160 -18.49 9.44 -5.26
CA GLY A 160 -18.33 9.44 -6.72
C GLY A 160 -18.04 8.05 -7.30
N ILE A 161 -17.22 7.25 -6.60
CA ILE A 161 -16.91 5.86 -6.99
C ILE A 161 -18.17 4.99 -6.86
N ILE A 162 -18.91 5.11 -5.76
CA ILE A 162 -20.15 4.38 -5.54
C ILE A 162 -21.16 4.74 -6.62
N ALA A 163 -21.45 6.03 -6.83
CA ALA A 163 -22.38 6.51 -7.85
C ALA A 163 -21.96 6.07 -9.27
N GLY A 164 -20.67 6.22 -9.61
CA GLY A 164 -20.13 5.76 -10.88
C GLY A 164 -20.25 4.25 -11.07
N SER A 165 -20.12 3.47 -9.98
CA SER A 165 -20.23 2.00 -10.02
C SER A 165 -21.65 1.50 -10.26
N LEU A 166 -22.66 2.30 -9.98
CA LEU A 166 -24.05 1.99 -10.33
C LEU A 166 -24.28 2.05 -11.84
N ILE A 167 -23.54 2.91 -12.55
CA ILE A 167 -23.71 3.19 -13.98
C ILE A 167 -22.71 2.37 -14.82
N VAL A 168 -21.44 2.33 -14.42
CA VAL A 168 -20.34 1.68 -15.18
C VAL A 168 -19.65 0.65 -14.31
N VAL A 169 -19.25 -0.47 -14.91
CA VAL A 169 -18.50 -1.51 -14.18
C VAL A 169 -17.09 -1.04 -13.84
N MET A 170 -16.75 -1.00 -12.56
CA MET A 170 -15.41 -0.68 -12.02
C MET A 170 -14.80 0.63 -12.56
N PRO A 171 -15.50 1.78 -12.53
CA PRO A 171 -15.03 3.03 -13.14
C PRO A 171 -13.71 3.51 -12.54
N PHE A 172 -13.57 3.46 -11.22
CA PHE A 172 -12.34 3.84 -10.53
C PHE A 172 -11.14 3.02 -11.00
N CYS A 173 -11.24 1.69 -11.01
CA CYS A 173 -10.17 0.79 -11.43
C CYS A 173 -9.77 0.97 -12.90
N ARG A 174 -10.71 1.43 -13.74
CA ARG A 174 -10.49 1.67 -15.18
C ARG A 174 -9.80 3.01 -15.44
N TRP A 175 -10.21 4.07 -14.75
CA TRP A 175 -9.86 5.45 -15.15
C TRP A 175 -9.02 6.21 -14.13
N LEU A 176 -9.26 6.03 -12.83
CA LEU A 176 -8.72 6.91 -11.79
C LEU A 176 -7.71 6.22 -10.84
N CYS A 177 -7.81 4.90 -10.66
CA CYS A 177 -6.98 4.22 -9.66
C CYS A 177 -5.48 4.39 -9.91
N PRO A 178 -4.73 5.04 -9.01
CA PRO A 178 -3.31 5.30 -9.18
C PRO A 178 -2.48 4.01 -9.12
N LEU A 179 -2.85 3.06 -8.26
CA LEU A 179 -2.22 1.74 -8.22
C LEU A 179 -2.33 1.03 -9.58
N ALA A 180 -3.49 1.17 -10.26
CA ALA A 180 -3.68 0.59 -11.57
C ALA A 180 -2.73 1.16 -12.63
N ALA A 181 -2.33 2.42 -12.52
CA ALA A 181 -1.33 3.01 -13.41
C ALA A 181 0.04 2.36 -13.22
N VAL A 182 0.46 2.19 -11.96
CA VAL A 182 1.74 1.56 -11.60
C VAL A 182 1.78 0.09 -12.03
N LEU A 183 0.70 -0.67 -11.81
CA LEU A 183 0.66 -2.10 -12.15
C LEU A 183 0.54 -2.37 -13.66
N ASN A 184 0.08 -1.41 -14.46
CA ASN A 184 -0.12 -1.63 -15.91
C ASN A 184 1.13 -2.07 -16.67
N PRO A 185 2.32 -1.44 -16.53
CA PRO A 185 3.54 -1.89 -17.19
C PRO A 185 3.86 -3.35 -16.87
N PHE A 186 3.85 -3.71 -15.60
CA PHE A 186 4.15 -5.07 -15.13
C PHE A 186 3.11 -6.09 -15.62
N SER A 187 1.83 -5.73 -15.60
CA SER A 187 0.74 -6.58 -16.11
C SER A 187 0.87 -6.89 -17.58
N ARG A 188 1.48 -6.02 -18.39
CA ARG A 188 1.71 -6.28 -19.81
C ARG A 188 2.67 -7.45 -20.02
N PHE A 189 3.64 -7.62 -19.14
CA PHE A 189 4.62 -8.70 -19.15
C PHE A 189 4.15 -9.93 -18.35
N GLY A 190 2.94 -9.90 -17.76
CA GLY A 190 2.41 -10.99 -16.95
C GLY A 190 2.49 -12.35 -17.62
N PHE A 191 2.96 -13.36 -16.84
CA PHE A 191 3.20 -14.71 -17.29
C PHE A 191 1.92 -15.41 -17.78
N THR A 192 0.80 -15.26 -17.05
CA THR A 192 -0.48 -15.88 -17.44
C THR A 192 -1.30 -14.96 -18.34
N ARG A 193 -2.01 -15.55 -19.29
CA ARG A 193 -2.84 -14.83 -20.26
C ARG A 193 -4.15 -15.54 -20.56
N ILE A 194 -5.12 -14.78 -21.05
CA ILE A 194 -6.35 -15.31 -21.65
C ILE A 194 -6.05 -15.51 -23.14
N THR A 195 -6.26 -16.72 -23.62
CA THR A 195 -6.10 -17.09 -25.02
C THR A 195 -7.44 -17.56 -25.60
N ARG A 196 -7.65 -17.28 -26.87
CA ARG A 196 -8.83 -17.70 -27.65
C ARG A 196 -8.39 -18.61 -28.81
N ASN A 197 -9.04 -19.75 -28.93
CA ASN A 197 -8.93 -20.56 -30.12
C ASN A 197 -9.83 -19.95 -31.21
N GLU A 198 -9.22 -19.44 -32.26
CA GLU A 198 -9.92 -18.75 -33.37
C GLU A 198 -10.78 -19.68 -34.20
N GLU A 199 -10.29 -20.91 -34.46
CA GLU A 199 -10.97 -21.91 -35.25
C GLU A 199 -12.26 -22.43 -34.61
N ALA A 200 -12.24 -22.59 -33.30
CA ALA A 200 -13.39 -23.07 -32.54
C ALA A 200 -14.34 -21.94 -32.05
N CYS A 201 -14.00 -20.67 -32.31
CA CYS A 201 -14.76 -19.53 -31.84
C CYS A 201 -15.91 -19.15 -32.77
N VAL A 202 -17.14 -19.15 -32.27
CA VAL A 202 -18.35 -18.74 -33.00
C VAL A 202 -18.59 -17.22 -33.00
N ASP A 203 -17.67 -16.43 -32.55
CA ASP A 203 -17.64 -14.95 -32.49
C ASP A 203 -18.90 -14.28 -31.86
N CYS A 204 -19.55 -14.94 -30.92
CA CYS A 204 -20.79 -14.48 -30.28
C CYS A 204 -20.61 -13.25 -29.35
N GLY A 205 -19.40 -12.81 -29.07
CA GLY A 205 -19.09 -11.63 -28.27
C GLY A 205 -19.38 -11.72 -26.77
N LYS A 206 -19.95 -12.82 -26.24
CA LYS A 206 -20.34 -12.95 -24.81
C LYS A 206 -19.15 -12.75 -23.85
N CYS A 207 -17.96 -13.20 -24.23
CA CYS A 207 -16.74 -13.00 -23.43
C CYS A 207 -16.34 -11.52 -23.29
N ALA A 208 -16.58 -10.70 -24.31
CA ALA A 208 -16.34 -9.25 -24.22
C ALA A 208 -17.41 -8.56 -23.38
N VAL A 209 -18.65 -9.05 -23.46
CA VAL A 209 -19.77 -8.55 -22.62
C VAL A 209 -19.51 -8.82 -21.15
N ALA A 210 -18.99 -9.98 -20.80
CA ALA A 210 -18.69 -10.38 -19.43
C ALA A 210 -17.44 -9.72 -18.86
N CYS A 211 -16.62 -9.05 -19.69
CA CYS A 211 -15.36 -8.46 -19.24
C CYS A 211 -15.58 -7.14 -18.46
N PRO A 212 -15.26 -7.07 -17.15
CA PRO A 212 -15.43 -5.85 -16.36
C PRO A 212 -14.52 -4.71 -16.84
N MET A 213 -13.41 -5.04 -17.52
CA MET A 213 -12.46 -4.07 -18.05
C MET A 213 -12.75 -3.69 -19.51
N ALA A 214 -13.89 -4.09 -20.07
CA ALA A 214 -14.30 -3.82 -21.45
C ALA A 214 -13.23 -4.18 -22.52
N ILE A 215 -12.56 -5.32 -22.34
CA ILE A 215 -11.58 -5.83 -23.31
C ILE A 215 -12.33 -6.62 -24.38
N PRO A 216 -12.12 -6.33 -25.67
CA PRO A 216 -12.77 -7.07 -26.77
C PRO A 216 -12.11 -8.44 -26.98
N VAL A 217 -12.31 -9.36 -26.02
CA VAL A 217 -11.65 -10.69 -25.99
C VAL A 217 -11.93 -11.49 -27.26
N HIS A 218 -13.13 -11.36 -27.85
CA HIS A 218 -13.52 -12.06 -29.11
C HIS A 218 -12.73 -11.59 -30.33
N LYS A 219 -12.09 -10.42 -30.31
CA LYS A 219 -11.35 -9.84 -31.43
C LYS A 219 -9.84 -10.11 -31.39
N VAL A 220 -9.36 -10.80 -30.38
CA VAL A 220 -7.93 -11.04 -30.18
C VAL A 220 -7.66 -12.52 -29.93
N ARG A 221 -6.57 -13.06 -30.51
CA ARG A 221 -6.11 -14.42 -30.21
C ARG A 221 -5.61 -14.54 -28.75
N GLN A 222 -4.94 -13.50 -28.27
CA GLN A 222 -4.41 -13.45 -26.91
C GLN A 222 -4.65 -12.07 -26.30
N VAL A 223 -5.12 -12.04 -25.06
CA VAL A 223 -5.33 -10.78 -24.33
C VAL A 223 -3.99 -10.25 -23.80
N THR A 224 -3.46 -9.23 -24.46
CA THR A 224 -2.24 -8.52 -24.06
C THR A 224 -2.54 -7.21 -23.32
N ALA A 225 -3.81 -6.78 -23.27
CA ALA A 225 -4.23 -5.54 -22.66
C ALA A 225 -3.82 -5.48 -21.16
N ALA A 226 -3.00 -4.51 -20.76
CA ALA A 226 -2.46 -4.36 -19.41
C ALA A 226 -3.54 -4.30 -18.31
N ARG A 227 -4.74 -3.82 -18.64
CA ARG A 227 -5.89 -3.73 -17.73
C ARG A 227 -6.58 -5.06 -17.40
N CYS A 228 -6.13 -6.21 -17.95
CA CYS A 228 -6.72 -7.51 -17.64
C CYS A 228 -6.53 -7.88 -16.18
N LEU A 229 -7.63 -8.24 -15.50
CA LEU A 229 -7.66 -8.62 -14.08
C LEU A 229 -7.45 -10.12 -13.85
N SER A 230 -7.30 -10.93 -14.90
CA SER A 230 -7.33 -12.40 -14.83
C SER A 230 -8.53 -12.95 -14.04
N CYS A 231 -9.65 -12.22 -14.08
CA CYS A 231 -10.87 -12.53 -13.32
C CYS A 231 -11.66 -13.73 -13.84
N LEU A 232 -11.27 -14.27 -14.98
CA LEU A 232 -11.82 -15.45 -15.65
C LEU A 232 -13.29 -15.34 -16.07
N SER A 233 -13.94 -14.19 -15.90
CA SER A 233 -15.35 -14.01 -16.29
C SER A 233 -15.60 -14.23 -17.80
N CYS A 234 -14.62 -13.92 -18.65
CA CYS A 234 -14.70 -14.18 -20.09
C CYS A 234 -14.59 -15.67 -20.44
N VAL A 235 -13.82 -16.42 -19.66
CA VAL A 235 -13.68 -17.88 -19.82
C VAL A 235 -14.98 -18.59 -19.47
N GLU A 236 -15.64 -18.15 -18.43
CA GLU A 236 -16.88 -18.72 -17.94
C GLU A 236 -18.11 -18.33 -18.78
N ALA A 237 -18.11 -17.10 -19.32
CA ALA A 237 -19.19 -16.63 -20.18
C ALA A 237 -19.16 -17.24 -21.59
N CYS A 238 -18.12 -18.00 -21.95
CA CYS A 238 -18.04 -18.67 -23.23
C CYS A 238 -19.00 -19.85 -23.28
N PRO A 239 -19.98 -19.87 -24.22
CA PRO A 239 -20.95 -20.97 -24.33
C PRO A 239 -20.30 -22.30 -24.73
N ALA A 240 -19.20 -22.23 -25.47
CA ALA A 240 -18.35 -23.39 -25.81
C ALA A 240 -17.24 -23.60 -24.73
N GLY A 241 -17.59 -23.36 -23.50
CA GLY A 241 -16.65 -23.34 -22.38
C GLY A 241 -15.94 -24.68 -22.16
N GLU A 242 -16.61 -25.80 -22.30
CA GLU A 242 -16.05 -27.15 -22.08
C GLU A 242 -14.99 -27.50 -23.14
N THR A 243 -15.09 -26.98 -24.34
CA THR A 243 -14.13 -27.23 -25.45
C THR A 243 -12.85 -26.38 -25.35
N GLY A 244 -12.70 -25.52 -24.33
CA GLY A 244 -11.50 -24.73 -24.13
C GLY A 244 -11.30 -23.57 -25.13
N VAL A 245 -12.36 -23.12 -25.79
CA VAL A 245 -12.30 -22.02 -26.80
C VAL A 245 -11.70 -20.75 -26.22
N VAL A 246 -12.07 -20.39 -24.99
CA VAL A 246 -11.40 -19.35 -24.20
C VAL A 246 -10.74 -20.01 -23.01
N SER A 247 -9.42 -19.91 -22.92
CA SER A 247 -8.62 -20.55 -21.90
C SER A 247 -7.75 -19.55 -21.14
N TRP A 248 -7.29 -19.94 -19.98
CA TRP A 248 -6.37 -19.19 -19.14
C TRP A 248 -5.16 -20.05 -18.80
N GLY A 249 -3.96 -19.51 -18.96
CA GLY A 249 -2.71 -20.21 -18.68
C GLY A 249 -1.49 -19.47 -19.21
N PRO A 250 -0.33 -20.12 -19.26
CA PRO A 250 0.89 -19.57 -19.84
C PRO A 250 0.73 -19.29 -21.36
N PRO A 251 1.58 -18.42 -21.91
CA PRO A 251 1.59 -18.13 -23.35
C PRO A 251 1.76 -19.41 -24.17
N GLY A 252 1.01 -19.54 -25.26
CA GLY A 252 1.07 -20.71 -26.12
C GLY A 252 0.18 -21.88 -25.73
N TRP A 253 -0.44 -21.84 -24.56
CA TRP A 253 -1.33 -22.91 -24.09
C TRP A 253 -2.77 -22.72 -24.57
N VAL A 254 -3.00 -22.93 -25.83
CA VAL A 254 -4.32 -22.84 -26.48
C VAL A 254 -5.11 -24.14 -26.24
N GLY A 255 -6.40 -24.00 -25.89
CA GLY A 255 -7.30 -25.16 -25.69
C GLY A 255 -7.17 -25.88 -24.33
N ARG A 256 -6.20 -25.54 -23.50
CA ARG A 256 -6.00 -26.17 -22.18
C ARG A 256 -6.21 -25.15 -21.08
N ARG A 257 -7.00 -25.49 -20.07
CA ARG A 257 -7.29 -24.59 -18.93
C ARG A 257 -6.47 -24.98 -17.73
N TRP A 258 -5.83 -24.00 -17.14
CA TRP A 258 -5.29 -24.18 -15.80
C TRP A 258 -6.43 -24.17 -14.74
N PRO A 259 -6.35 -25.00 -13.73
CA PRO A 259 -7.33 -24.99 -12.64
C PRO A 259 -7.26 -23.66 -11.87
N VAL A 260 -8.42 -23.13 -11.49
CA VAL A 260 -8.53 -21.87 -10.72
C VAL A 260 -7.79 -21.96 -9.37
N GLY A 261 -7.62 -23.17 -8.84
CA GLY A 261 -6.85 -23.42 -7.63
C GLY A 261 -5.42 -22.91 -7.69
N ILE A 262 -4.75 -22.99 -8.86
CA ILE A 262 -3.39 -22.44 -9.04
C ILE A 262 -3.41 -20.92 -8.88
N LEU A 263 -4.40 -20.24 -9.45
CA LEU A 263 -4.53 -18.78 -9.31
C LEU A 263 -4.71 -18.40 -7.85
N ILE A 264 -5.61 -19.08 -7.14
CA ILE A 264 -5.88 -18.82 -5.71
C ILE A 264 -4.65 -19.16 -4.85
N ALA A 265 -3.97 -20.27 -5.13
CA ALA A 265 -2.76 -20.65 -4.40
C ALA A 265 -1.64 -19.59 -4.54
N VAL A 266 -1.40 -19.08 -5.76
CA VAL A 266 -0.39 -18.02 -6.00
C VAL A 266 -0.80 -16.71 -5.32
N LEU A 267 -2.10 -16.34 -5.35
CA LEU A 267 -2.60 -15.16 -4.64
C LEU A 267 -2.32 -15.26 -3.13
N LEU A 268 -2.71 -16.37 -2.51
CA LEU A 268 -2.52 -16.59 -1.09
C LEU A 268 -1.04 -16.68 -0.71
N PHE A 269 -0.24 -17.38 -1.51
CA PHE A 269 1.21 -17.50 -1.28
C PHE A 269 1.91 -16.14 -1.33
N CYS A 270 1.70 -15.35 -2.38
CA CYS A 270 2.32 -14.03 -2.50
C CYS A 270 1.89 -13.09 -1.35
N THR A 271 0.62 -13.15 -0.95
CA THR A 271 0.12 -12.35 0.17
C THR A 271 0.73 -12.78 1.49
N ALA A 272 0.71 -14.08 1.78
CA ALA A 272 1.28 -14.63 3.01
C ALA A 272 2.78 -14.34 3.10
N THR A 273 3.52 -14.48 2.00
CA THR A 273 4.96 -14.17 1.95
C THR A 273 5.23 -12.68 2.18
N ALA A 274 4.46 -11.78 1.55
CA ALA A 274 4.61 -10.33 1.75
C ALA A 274 4.33 -9.92 3.20
N VAL A 275 3.27 -10.48 3.79
CA VAL A 275 2.92 -10.26 5.19
C VAL A 275 4.00 -10.81 6.12
N ALA A 276 4.42 -12.07 5.94
CA ALA A 276 5.47 -12.68 6.75
C ALA A 276 6.78 -11.88 6.65
N ALA A 277 7.18 -11.44 5.44
CA ALA A 277 8.37 -10.65 5.25
C ALA A 277 8.32 -9.31 6.01
N SER A 278 7.17 -8.65 6.09
CA SER A 278 7.01 -7.38 6.82
C SER A 278 7.24 -7.53 8.33
N TYR A 279 7.01 -8.72 8.89
CA TYR A 279 7.27 -9.01 10.31
C TYR A 279 8.65 -9.60 10.57
N LEU A 280 9.15 -10.43 9.65
CA LEU A 280 10.45 -11.11 9.83
C LEU A 280 11.64 -10.21 9.52
N PHE A 281 11.47 -9.26 8.62
CA PHE A 281 12.53 -8.36 8.16
C PHE A 281 12.12 -6.89 8.32
N PRO A 282 11.96 -6.36 9.55
CA PRO A 282 11.60 -4.98 9.76
C PRO A 282 12.72 -4.06 9.25
N LEU A 283 12.43 -3.26 8.22
CA LEU A 283 13.33 -2.21 7.74
C LEU A 283 13.24 -0.98 8.65
N PRO A 284 14.35 -0.24 8.86
CA PRO A 284 14.26 1.05 9.52
C PRO A 284 13.48 2.03 8.64
N SER A 285 12.51 2.73 9.22
CA SER A 285 11.76 3.77 8.51
C SER A 285 12.53 5.09 8.43
N PHE A 286 13.58 5.23 9.25
CA PHE A 286 14.47 6.38 9.25
C PHE A 286 15.90 5.90 9.47
N ALA A 287 16.82 6.39 8.62
CA ALA A 287 18.25 6.21 8.79
C ALA A 287 18.97 7.48 8.37
N LYS A 288 19.82 8.04 9.24
CA LYS A 288 20.67 9.18 8.91
C LYS A 288 22.08 8.91 9.40
N THR A 289 23.06 9.26 8.58
CA THR A 289 24.49 9.07 8.88
C THR A 289 25.19 10.42 8.86
N ARG A 290 26.03 10.68 9.85
CA ARG A 290 27.02 11.76 9.82
C ARG A 290 28.23 11.33 8.96
N GLY A 291 28.70 12.18 8.09
CA GLY A 291 29.67 11.85 7.05
C GLY A 291 31.13 11.76 7.52
N TRP A 292 31.45 10.93 8.52
CA TRP A 292 32.82 10.62 8.92
C TRP A 292 32.92 9.18 9.44
N GLU A 293 34.05 8.56 9.18
CA GLU A 293 34.34 7.19 9.60
C GLU A 293 35.22 7.22 10.85
N PRO A 294 34.77 6.75 12.00
CA PRO A 294 35.56 6.66 13.22
C PRO A 294 36.44 5.44 13.22
N ALA A 295 37.49 5.48 14.06
CA ALA A 295 38.38 4.35 14.26
C ALA A 295 37.72 3.19 15.04
N ALA A 296 36.71 3.48 15.85
CA ALA A 296 35.93 2.49 16.60
C ALA A 296 34.45 2.86 16.58
N THR A 297 33.56 1.87 16.64
CA THR A 297 32.11 2.06 16.69
C THR A 297 31.50 1.25 17.81
N ALA A 298 30.59 1.84 18.56
CA ALA A 298 29.69 1.19 19.50
C ALA A 298 28.23 1.44 19.10
N THR A 299 27.30 0.62 19.58
CA THR A 299 25.88 0.77 19.28
C THR A 299 25.08 0.77 20.56
N ALA A 300 24.22 1.79 20.72
CA ALA A 300 23.20 1.84 21.77
C ALA A 300 21.84 1.48 21.14
N GLU A 301 21.15 0.50 21.71
CA GLU A 301 19.80 0.13 21.33
C GLU A 301 18.84 0.63 22.42
N LEU A 302 17.98 1.59 22.07
CA LEU A 302 17.06 2.24 22.98
C LEU A 302 15.61 1.99 22.54
N ARG A 303 14.71 1.85 23.52
CA ARG A 303 13.28 1.92 23.29
C ARG A 303 12.76 3.29 23.71
N ILE A 304 12.21 4.03 22.78
CA ILE A 304 11.85 5.43 22.96
C ILE A 304 10.35 5.61 22.75
N HIS A 305 9.66 6.15 23.72
CA HIS A 305 8.27 6.57 23.57
C HIS A 305 8.18 7.82 22.68
N ASN A 306 7.05 7.99 21.99
CA ASN A 306 6.77 9.10 21.07
C ASN A 306 7.63 9.14 19.78
N LEU A 307 8.36 8.08 19.47
CA LEU A 307 9.07 7.97 18.20
C LEU A 307 8.18 7.27 17.15
N ALA A 308 7.07 7.93 16.75
CA ALA A 308 6.04 7.32 15.94
C ALA A 308 6.13 7.61 14.43
N CYS A 309 6.76 8.70 14.02
CA CYS A 309 6.83 9.13 12.62
C CYS A 309 8.18 9.76 12.26
N ARG A 310 8.37 10.08 10.99
CA ARG A 310 9.59 10.73 10.50
C ARG A 310 9.84 12.10 11.15
N GLY A 311 8.77 12.88 11.43
CA GLY A 311 8.90 14.15 12.12
C GLY A 311 9.54 13.98 13.49
N ASN A 312 9.07 13.00 14.26
CA ASN A 312 9.66 12.67 15.56
C ASN A 312 11.09 12.11 15.43
N ALA A 313 11.39 11.35 14.38
CA ALA A 313 12.75 10.90 14.12
C ALA A 313 13.71 12.06 13.78
N ASN A 314 13.26 13.05 13.00
CA ASN A 314 14.01 14.28 12.76
C ASN A 314 14.21 15.11 14.03
N LEU A 315 13.18 15.17 14.87
CA LEU A 315 13.28 15.84 16.16
C LEU A 315 14.29 15.12 17.09
N LEU A 316 14.28 13.78 17.10
CA LEU A 316 15.28 13.00 17.84
C LEU A 316 16.71 13.29 17.36
N MET A 317 16.88 13.46 16.05
CA MET A 317 18.16 13.89 15.46
C MET A 317 18.58 15.24 15.99
N TYR A 318 17.66 16.21 16.07
CA TYR A 318 17.94 17.53 16.65
C TYR A 318 18.46 17.43 18.08
N TYR A 319 17.90 16.54 18.90
CA TYR A 319 18.40 16.30 20.27
C TYR A 319 19.79 15.69 20.31
N LEU A 320 20.18 14.94 19.29
CA LEU A 320 21.52 14.36 19.16
C LEU A 320 22.55 15.34 18.57
N GLU A 321 22.09 16.38 17.85
CA GLU A 321 22.93 17.36 17.13
C GLU A 321 22.99 18.72 17.80
N ARG A 322 22.20 18.99 18.84
CA ARG A 322 22.17 20.28 19.52
C ARG A 322 23.46 20.55 20.30
N ASP A 323 23.98 21.77 20.17
CA ASP A 323 25.24 22.20 20.80
C ASP A 323 25.00 23.11 22.02
N ASP A 324 23.73 23.49 22.33
CA ASP A 324 23.38 24.51 23.32
C ASP A 324 23.62 24.08 24.77
N VAL A 325 23.45 22.77 25.06
CA VAL A 325 23.59 22.20 26.40
C VAL A 325 24.44 20.94 26.43
N PHE A 326 24.39 20.15 25.38
CA PHE A 326 25.09 18.87 25.26
C PHE A 326 25.83 18.78 23.96
N GLU A 327 27.16 18.90 24.01
CA GLU A 327 27.98 18.41 22.91
C GLU A 327 27.92 16.89 22.90
N ILE A 328 27.35 16.30 21.86
CA ILE A 328 27.50 14.89 21.57
C ILE A 328 28.38 14.75 20.32
N PRO A 329 29.68 14.97 20.44
CA PRO A 329 30.57 15.04 19.28
C PRO A 329 30.90 13.67 18.71
N GLY A 330 30.07 12.69 18.88
CA GLY A 330 30.47 11.33 18.52
C GLY A 330 29.42 10.45 17.90
N TYR A 331 28.19 10.97 17.73
CA TYR A 331 27.20 10.16 17.07
C TYR A 331 27.45 10.08 15.56
N ILE A 332 27.22 8.89 14.96
CA ILE A 332 27.57 8.60 13.56
C ILE A 332 26.33 8.25 12.76
N ARG A 333 25.47 7.40 13.30
CA ARG A 333 24.31 6.89 12.60
C ARG A 333 23.15 6.67 13.55
N LEU A 334 21.99 7.22 13.20
CA LEU A 334 20.72 6.92 13.81
C LEU A 334 19.89 6.08 12.85
N GLU A 335 19.43 4.94 13.31
CA GLU A 335 18.40 4.12 12.68
C GLU A 335 17.20 4.04 13.61
N ALA A 336 16.03 4.32 13.11
CA ALA A 336 14.80 4.28 13.90
C ALA A 336 13.74 3.38 13.22
N TRP A 337 13.06 2.58 14.04
CA TRP A 337 11.90 1.78 13.67
C TRP A 337 10.68 2.32 14.42
N PRO A 338 10.07 3.43 13.97
CA PRO A 338 8.94 4.04 14.64
C PRO A 338 7.78 3.06 14.78
N ASP A 339 7.21 2.97 15.98
CA ASP A 339 6.03 2.17 16.30
C ASP A 339 5.18 2.96 17.30
N PRO A 340 3.84 2.98 17.17
CA PRO A 340 2.95 3.53 18.20
C PRO A 340 3.21 2.82 19.54
N GLY A 341 3.73 3.53 20.50
CA GLY A 341 4.19 2.98 21.77
C GLY A 341 5.68 3.23 21.97
N ALA A 342 6.48 2.24 22.27
CA ALA A 342 7.92 2.36 22.47
C ALA A 342 8.69 1.88 21.24
N ALA A 343 9.05 2.80 20.36
CA ALA A 343 9.80 2.50 19.14
C ALA A 343 11.27 2.16 19.43
N LYS A 344 11.85 1.35 18.55
CA LYS A 344 13.27 0.99 18.66
C LYS A 344 14.11 2.02 17.91
N ALA A 345 15.14 2.56 18.59
CA ALA A 345 16.19 3.35 17.98
C ALA A 345 17.54 2.66 18.16
N ARG A 346 18.35 2.62 17.13
CA ARG A 346 19.76 2.17 17.17
C ARG A 346 20.63 3.36 16.84
N ILE A 347 21.49 3.75 17.79
CA ILE A 347 22.43 4.85 17.64
C ILE A 347 23.84 4.26 17.59
N THR A 348 24.51 4.42 16.47
CA THR A 348 25.93 4.03 16.32
C THR A 348 26.78 5.24 16.62
N TYR A 349 27.75 5.11 17.52
CA TYR A 349 28.56 6.22 18.01
C TYR A 349 30.03 5.82 18.17
N ASP A 350 30.90 6.82 18.31
CA ASP A 350 32.33 6.64 18.60
C ASP A 350 32.51 6.59 20.15
N PRO A 351 32.89 5.43 20.70
CA PRO A 351 33.04 5.29 22.14
C PRO A 351 34.21 6.10 22.75
N LEU A 352 35.12 6.61 21.90
CA LEU A 352 36.19 7.49 22.34
C LEU A 352 35.75 8.93 22.56
N ARG A 353 34.60 9.32 21.97
CA ARG A 353 34.09 10.68 22.00
C ARG A 353 32.77 10.85 22.75
N CYS A 354 32.00 9.78 22.86
CA CYS A 354 30.68 9.80 23.46
C CYS A 354 30.43 8.48 24.19
N ASP A 355 29.66 8.52 25.26
CA ASP A 355 29.18 7.35 25.97
C ASP A 355 27.65 7.19 25.85
N GLU A 356 27.14 6.01 26.12
CA GLU A 356 25.72 5.73 26.09
C GLU A 356 24.93 6.58 27.10
N ALA A 357 25.52 6.93 28.23
CA ALA A 357 24.89 7.76 29.24
C ALA A 357 24.68 9.19 28.75
N ALA A 358 25.65 9.76 28.02
CA ALA A 358 25.51 11.08 27.41
C ALA A 358 24.39 11.08 26.36
N ILE A 359 24.28 10.02 25.53
CA ILE A 359 23.21 9.87 24.55
C ILE A 359 21.84 9.82 25.24
N LYS A 360 21.69 9.02 26.30
CA LYS A 360 20.44 8.92 27.07
C LYS A 360 20.05 10.27 27.68
N ARG A 361 21.01 10.97 28.29
CA ARG A 361 20.78 12.31 28.85
C ARG A 361 20.33 13.30 27.77
N ALA A 362 21.02 13.36 26.64
CA ALA A 362 20.67 14.26 25.55
C ALA A 362 19.24 14.05 25.03
N ILE A 363 18.76 12.80 25.00
CA ILE A 363 17.41 12.46 24.54
C ILE A 363 16.36 12.86 25.57
N THR A 364 16.63 12.71 26.87
CA THR A 364 15.62 12.84 27.93
C THR A 364 15.63 14.17 28.66
N GLU A 365 16.75 14.88 28.70
CA GLU A 365 16.86 16.14 29.44
C GLU A 365 16.16 17.29 28.73
N PRO A 366 15.65 18.28 29.50
CA PRO A 366 14.99 19.45 28.96
C PRO A 366 15.90 20.22 28.00
N TYR A 367 15.30 20.88 27.01
CA TYR A 367 15.99 21.73 26.07
C TYR A 367 15.54 23.18 26.18
N TYR A 368 16.42 24.11 25.88
CA TYR A 368 16.13 25.53 25.86
C TYR A 368 15.58 25.91 24.46
N ASP A 369 14.32 26.33 24.41
CA ASP A 369 13.71 26.87 23.20
C ASP A 369 14.13 28.33 23.02
N ALA A 370 15.13 28.59 22.17
CA ALA A 370 15.67 29.92 21.95
C ALA A 370 14.66 30.90 21.34
N LEU A 371 13.64 30.41 20.62
CA LEU A 371 12.58 31.25 20.04
C LEU A 371 11.55 31.65 21.08
N GLY A 372 11.22 30.75 22.03
CA GLY A 372 10.26 31.02 23.08
C GLY A 372 10.89 31.53 24.38
N GLY A 373 12.21 31.49 24.52
CA GLY A 373 12.92 31.89 25.75
C GLY A 373 12.62 31.00 26.97
N LEU A 374 12.19 29.76 26.76
CA LEU A 374 11.72 28.86 27.80
C LEU A 374 12.38 27.49 27.71
N TRP A 375 12.59 26.88 28.90
CA TRP A 375 12.96 25.48 28.97
C TRP A 375 11.74 24.60 28.75
N ARG A 376 11.86 23.63 27.85
CA ARG A 376 10.82 22.63 27.54
C ARG A 376 11.32 21.25 27.89
N LEU A 377 10.42 20.41 28.39
CA LEU A 377 10.69 18.99 28.61
C LEU A 377 10.89 18.30 27.26
N SER A 378 11.76 17.29 27.23
CA SER A 378 11.88 16.44 26.05
C SER A 378 10.58 15.68 25.82
N PRO A 379 10.08 15.61 24.57
CA PRO A 379 8.93 14.78 24.24
C PRO A 379 9.26 13.27 24.25
N PHE A 380 10.57 12.92 24.35
CA PHE A 380 11.03 11.55 24.31
C PHE A 380 11.28 11.01 25.72
N GLN A 381 10.84 9.76 25.95
CA GLN A 381 11.11 9.00 27.16
C GLN A 381 11.74 7.65 26.77
N ILE A 382 12.78 7.26 27.46
CA ILE A 382 13.47 5.99 27.24
C ILE A 382 12.92 4.96 28.23
N VAL A 383 12.48 3.81 27.72
CA VAL A 383 11.97 2.72 28.58
C VAL A 383 13.05 2.25 29.55
N GLY A 384 12.76 2.32 30.85
CA GLY A 384 13.69 1.92 31.90
C GLY A 384 14.75 2.96 32.26
N TYR A 385 14.66 4.20 31.76
CA TYR A 385 15.55 5.30 32.10
C TYR A 385 14.72 6.58 32.38
N ASP A 386 14.58 6.94 33.63
CA ASP A 386 13.85 8.12 34.08
C ASP A 386 14.73 8.98 35.01
N PRO A 387 15.60 9.85 34.44
CA PRO A 387 16.49 10.70 35.24
C PRO A 387 15.76 11.82 36.01
N LEU A 388 14.52 12.14 35.64
CA LEU A 388 13.75 13.22 36.23
C LEU A 388 12.74 12.72 37.29
N GLY A 389 12.58 11.38 37.44
CA GLY A 389 11.62 10.79 38.39
C GLY A 389 10.15 11.03 38.00
N ILE A 390 9.89 11.32 36.73
CA ILE A 390 8.55 11.52 36.21
C ILE A 390 7.97 10.13 35.94
N THR A 391 7.19 9.61 36.87
CA THR A 391 6.55 8.30 36.74
C THR A 391 5.58 8.26 35.57
N ASP A 392 5.46 7.11 34.91
CA ASP A 392 4.61 6.82 33.72
C ASP A 392 3.12 7.23 33.88
N GLY A 393 2.68 7.65 35.02
CA GLY A 393 1.29 8.06 35.29
C GLY A 393 0.89 9.45 34.76
N ASP A 394 1.83 10.33 34.45
CA ASP A 394 1.54 11.70 33.98
C ASP A 394 1.68 11.90 32.48
N ALA A 395 2.20 10.89 31.75
CA ALA A 395 2.38 10.93 30.31
C ALA A 395 1.07 10.76 29.48
N THR A 396 -0.07 10.54 30.14
CA THR A 396 -1.39 10.36 29.48
C THR A 396 -2.26 11.62 29.43
N ARG A 397 -1.75 12.76 29.89
CA ARG A 397 -2.45 14.04 29.71
C ARG A 397 -1.94 14.70 28.42
N ASP A 398 -2.62 14.39 27.32
CA ASP A 398 -2.55 15.16 26.08
C ASP A 398 -2.93 16.63 26.36
N PRO A 399 -2.24 17.59 25.70
CA PRO A 399 -2.62 18.99 25.72
C PRO A 399 -3.89 19.24 24.88
#